data_8d83a26fff298e9a0af34ef8d578524c
#
_entry.id   8d83a26fff298e9a0af34ef8d578524c
#
_cell.length_a   1.000
_cell.length_b   1.000
_cell.length_c   1.000
_cell.angle_alpha   90.00
_cell.angle_beta   90.00
_cell.angle_gamma   90.00
#
_symmetry.space_group_name_H-M   'P 1'
#
loop_
_entity.id
_entity.type
_entity.pdbx_description
1 polymer ?
#
loop_
_entity_poly.entity_id
_entity_poly.type
_entity_poly.pdbx_seq_one_letter_code
_entity_poly.pdbx_strand_id
1 'polypeptide(L)'
;MLVNLNDVLVPARKGKYAVGLFNTVNLELARGVMEAAEELDSPVIIGTAEVLLPYGPLEDLANLLIPMAERASVPVVVHLDHGLKEETCRLALELGFSSIMYDCSTMDYGDNMEHVKRMAETAHSFGASIEAELGHVGDNEGGSAEGSGPGAEPSQFYTDPVQARDFIDRTGADALAIAVGTAHGAYKLPPKLDFDRISEIAETISTP
;
A
#
# COMPACT_ATOMS: atom_id res chain seq x y z
N MET A 1 15.44 12.36 -0.44
CA MET A 1 15.20 12.27 -1.91
C MET A 1 13.81 11.70 -2.14
N LEU A 2 12.90 12.47 -2.71
CA LEU A 2 11.58 11.95 -3.11
C LEU A 2 11.74 10.95 -4.27
N VAL A 3 11.21 9.74 -4.08
CA VAL A 3 11.27 8.61 -5.03
C VAL A 3 9.92 7.88 -5.05
N ASN A 4 9.70 6.93 -5.98
CA ASN A 4 8.49 6.10 -6.03
C ASN A 4 8.71 4.71 -5.42
N LEU A 5 7.66 3.85 -5.35
CA LEU A 5 7.77 2.51 -4.74
C LEU A 5 8.80 1.63 -5.44
N ASN A 6 8.93 1.70 -6.76
CA ASN A 6 9.88 0.86 -7.49
C ASN A 6 11.32 1.10 -7.06
N ASP A 7 11.67 2.36 -6.73
CA ASP A 7 13.01 2.73 -6.31
C ASP A 7 13.41 2.11 -4.96
N VAL A 8 12.46 1.79 -4.10
CA VAL A 8 12.70 1.24 -2.76
C VAL A 8 12.32 -0.23 -2.63
N LEU A 9 11.20 -0.67 -3.23
CA LEU A 9 10.70 -2.04 -3.05
C LEU A 9 11.39 -3.06 -3.96
N VAL A 10 11.78 -2.71 -5.18
CA VAL A 10 12.53 -3.62 -6.07
C VAL A 10 13.91 -3.97 -5.48
N PRO A 11 14.71 -3.01 -4.97
CA PRO A 11 15.93 -3.33 -4.23
C PRO A 11 15.66 -4.12 -2.95
N ALA A 12 14.61 -3.77 -2.20
CA ALA A 12 14.24 -4.45 -0.96
C ALA A 12 13.93 -5.94 -1.20
N ARG A 13 13.11 -6.24 -2.20
CA ARG A 13 12.80 -7.62 -2.61
C ARG A 13 14.06 -8.39 -3.01
N LYS A 14 14.92 -7.80 -3.83
CA LYS A 14 16.19 -8.42 -4.23
C LYS A 14 17.14 -8.62 -3.05
N GLY A 15 17.19 -7.64 -2.14
CA GLY A 15 18.03 -7.66 -0.93
C GLY A 15 17.44 -8.48 0.22
N LYS A 16 16.17 -8.93 0.10
CA LYS A 16 15.43 -9.66 1.13
C LYS A 16 15.31 -8.89 2.44
N TYR A 17 14.99 -7.60 2.36
CA TYR A 17 14.63 -6.75 3.50
C TYR A 17 13.28 -6.07 3.25
N ALA A 18 12.68 -5.55 4.31
CA ALA A 18 11.42 -4.80 4.24
C ALA A 18 11.67 -3.29 4.30
N VAL A 19 10.79 -2.51 3.68
CA VAL A 19 10.72 -1.06 3.84
C VAL A 19 9.45 -0.73 4.62
N GLY A 20 9.57 0.02 5.72
CA GLY A 20 8.41 0.39 6.54
C GLY A 20 7.58 1.47 5.88
N LEU A 21 6.24 1.32 5.96
CA LEU A 21 5.27 2.37 5.66
C LEU A 21 4.72 2.92 6.98
N PHE A 22 4.73 4.24 7.11
CA PHE A 22 4.29 4.94 8.32
C PHE A 22 3.24 6.00 7.97
N ASN A 23 1.99 5.76 8.35
CA ASN A 23 0.93 6.76 8.21
C ASN A 23 1.13 7.90 9.20
N THR A 24 1.13 9.12 8.69
CA THR A 24 1.36 10.35 9.44
C THR A 24 0.27 11.38 9.13
N VAL A 25 -0.19 12.07 10.15
CA VAL A 25 -1.25 13.08 10.04
C VAL A 25 -0.83 14.45 10.57
N ASN A 26 0.42 14.58 11.01
CA ASN A 26 0.94 15.83 11.57
C ASN A 26 2.46 15.92 11.48
N LEU A 27 3.00 17.10 11.78
CA LEU A 27 4.43 17.41 11.71
C LEU A 27 5.26 16.54 12.67
N GLU A 28 4.78 16.28 13.86
CA GLU A 28 5.52 15.56 14.90
C GLU A 28 5.76 14.12 14.52
N LEU A 29 4.73 13.43 13.97
CA LEU A 29 4.87 12.08 13.45
C LEU A 29 5.80 12.06 12.25
N ALA A 30 5.59 12.97 11.29
CA ALA A 30 6.43 13.06 10.09
C ALA A 30 7.91 13.25 10.47
N ARG A 31 8.23 14.16 11.40
CA ARG A 31 9.60 14.38 11.87
C ARG A 31 10.19 13.14 12.52
N GLY A 32 9.44 12.49 13.41
CA GLY A 32 9.96 11.28 14.08
C GLY A 32 10.32 10.18 13.10
N VAL A 33 9.47 9.94 12.08
CA VAL A 33 9.74 8.96 11.03
C VAL A 33 10.97 9.35 10.19
N MET A 34 11.02 10.62 9.76
CA MET A 34 12.12 11.11 8.91
C MET A 34 13.46 11.13 9.63
N GLU A 35 13.50 11.59 10.90
CA GLU A 35 14.70 11.60 11.73
C GLU A 35 15.23 10.17 11.94
N ALA A 36 14.35 9.20 12.21
CA ALA A 36 14.73 7.80 12.35
C ALA A 36 15.27 7.20 11.04
N ALA A 37 14.63 7.50 9.90
CA ALA A 37 15.08 7.01 8.60
C ALA A 37 16.47 7.55 8.23
N GLU A 38 16.72 8.83 8.47
CA GLU A 38 18.02 9.47 8.19
C GLU A 38 19.11 8.99 9.17
N GLU A 39 18.80 8.81 10.46
CA GLU A 39 19.74 8.27 11.46
C GLU A 39 20.19 6.83 11.11
N LEU A 40 19.26 6.02 10.56
CA LEU A 40 19.52 4.63 10.20
C LEU A 40 20.01 4.44 8.76
N ASP A 41 20.14 5.52 7.98
CA ASP A 41 20.44 5.49 6.53
C ASP A 41 19.52 4.51 5.78
N SER A 42 18.23 4.56 6.09
CA SER A 42 17.23 3.59 5.63
C SER A 42 16.19 4.23 4.73
N PRO A 43 15.83 3.61 3.59
CA PRO A 43 14.68 4.05 2.81
C PRO A 43 13.38 3.92 3.63
N VAL A 44 12.42 4.80 3.38
CA VAL A 44 11.14 4.82 4.10
C VAL A 44 9.98 5.20 3.18
N ILE A 45 8.80 4.68 3.49
CA ILE A 45 7.53 5.11 2.91
C ILE A 45 6.79 5.89 4.00
N ILE A 46 6.44 7.15 3.72
CA ILE A 46 5.67 8.01 4.62
C ILE A 46 4.39 8.44 3.89
N GLY A 47 3.27 8.41 4.58
CA GLY A 47 2.01 8.71 3.89
C GLY A 47 0.84 8.89 4.82
N THR A 48 -0.34 8.76 4.27
CA THR A 48 -1.61 8.80 4.98
C THR A 48 -2.63 7.88 4.31
N ALA A 49 -3.52 7.29 5.08
CA ALA A 49 -4.64 6.53 4.55
C ALA A 49 -5.87 7.46 4.32
N GLU A 50 -6.72 7.13 3.35
CA GLU A 50 -7.94 7.93 3.08
C GLU A 50 -8.82 8.08 4.32
N VAL A 51 -8.92 7.04 5.15
CA VAL A 51 -9.70 7.07 6.40
C VAL A 51 -9.15 8.06 7.44
N LEU A 52 -7.90 8.50 7.32
CA LEU A 52 -7.24 9.45 8.20
C LEU A 52 -7.39 10.92 7.74
N LEU A 53 -7.88 11.18 6.54
CA LEU A 53 -8.01 12.54 5.98
C LEU A 53 -8.87 13.50 6.82
N PRO A 54 -9.85 13.05 7.63
CA PRO A 54 -10.52 13.95 8.58
C PRO A 54 -9.60 14.57 9.64
N TYR A 55 -8.42 13.98 9.88
CA TYR A 55 -7.43 14.47 10.84
C TYR A 55 -6.30 15.28 10.21
N GLY A 56 -6.13 15.16 8.89
CA GLY A 56 -5.14 15.90 8.11
C GLY A 56 -5.54 15.87 6.64
N PRO A 57 -6.13 16.97 6.11
CA PRO A 57 -6.50 17.05 4.71
C PRO A 57 -5.32 16.78 3.79
N LEU A 58 -5.58 16.16 2.63
CA LEU A 58 -4.55 15.68 1.71
C LEU A 58 -3.64 16.80 1.22
N GLU A 59 -4.19 17.99 0.98
CA GLU A 59 -3.46 19.18 0.56
C GLU A 59 -2.47 19.67 1.63
N ASP A 60 -2.88 19.63 2.91
CA ASP A 60 -2.02 20.01 4.01
C ASP A 60 -0.89 19.01 4.19
N LEU A 61 -1.20 17.71 4.08
CA LEU A 61 -0.20 16.64 4.18
C LEU A 61 0.77 16.66 2.99
N ALA A 62 0.31 16.95 1.78
CA ALA A 62 1.17 17.14 0.61
C ALA A 62 2.18 18.26 0.84
N ASN A 63 1.71 19.43 1.32
CA ASN A 63 2.55 20.58 1.63
C ASN A 63 3.56 20.30 2.76
N LEU A 64 3.28 19.34 3.62
CA LEU A 64 4.17 18.91 4.69
C LEU A 64 5.17 17.85 4.22
N LEU A 65 4.66 16.74 3.68
CA LEU A 65 5.44 15.51 3.46
C LEU A 65 6.34 15.61 2.23
N ILE A 66 5.86 16.20 1.13
CA ILE A 66 6.63 16.27 -0.12
C ILE A 66 7.92 17.09 0.06
N PRO A 67 7.89 18.33 0.61
CA PRO A 67 9.12 19.07 0.85
C PRO A 67 10.06 18.40 1.87
N MET A 68 9.53 17.62 2.82
CA MET A 68 10.39 16.83 3.73
C MET A 68 11.10 15.70 2.98
N ALA A 69 10.37 14.95 2.15
CA ALA A 69 10.91 13.88 1.33
C ALA A 69 11.97 14.38 0.32
N GLU A 70 11.72 15.52 -0.33
CA GLU A 70 12.67 16.14 -1.27
C GLU A 70 14.02 16.48 -0.63
N ARG A 71 13.99 17.00 0.62
CA ARG A 71 15.20 17.40 1.36
C ARG A 71 15.93 16.25 2.04
N ALA A 72 15.27 15.09 2.19
CA ALA A 72 15.85 13.95 2.88
C ALA A 72 17.14 13.44 2.25
N SER A 73 18.07 12.99 3.08
CA SER A 73 19.32 12.34 2.68
C SER A 73 19.11 10.90 2.19
N VAL A 74 18.01 10.25 2.60
CA VAL A 74 17.62 8.89 2.23
C VAL A 74 16.47 8.88 1.21
N PRO A 75 16.25 7.77 0.48
CA PRO A 75 15.08 7.60 -0.38
C PRO A 75 13.78 7.61 0.43
N VAL A 76 12.83 8.46 0.04
CA VAL A 76 11.52 8.60 0.70
C VAL A 76 10.42 8.54 -0.35
N VAL A 77 9.46 7.65 -0.15
CA VAL A 77 8.22 7.59 -0.92
C VAL A 77 7.13 8.34 -0.15
N VAL A 78 6.41 9.23 -0.83
CA VAL A 78 5.19 9.85 -0.28
C VAL A 78 3.99 9.13 -0.87
N HIS A 79 3.21 8.45 -0.02
CA HIS A 79 2.23 7.44 -0.41
C HIS A 79 0.82 7.75 0.13
N LEU A 80 -0.19 7.60 -0.73
CA LEU A 80 -1.59 7.49 -0.29
C LEU A 80 -1.89 6.02 -0.02
N ASP A 81 -2.06 5.67 1.24
CA ASP A 81 -2.40 4.33 1.71
C ASP A 81 -3.93 4.14 1.70
N HIS A 82 -4.42 3.00 1.20
CA HIS A 82 -5.82 2.69 1.05
C HIS A 82 -6.69 3.84 0.50
N GLY A 83 -6.38 4.28 -0.72
CA GLY A 83 -7.27 5.16 -1.48
C GLY A 83 -8.50 4.37 -1.90
N LEU A 84 -9.66 4.71 -1.34
CA LEU A 84 -10.93 4.02 -1.58
C LEU A 84 -11.73 4.61 -2.73
N LYS A 85 -11.42 5.88 -3.08
CA LYS A 85 -12.10 6.62 -4.13
C LYS A 85 -11.13 7.04 -5.22
N GLU A 86 -11.57 6.90 -6.46
CA GLU A 86 -10.79 7.33 -7.63
C GLU A 86 -10.40 8.82 -7.53
N GLU A 87 -11.31 9.66 -7.05
CA GLU A 87 -11.08 11.09 -6.89
C GLU A 87 -9.98 11.41 -5.89
N THR A 88 -9.91 10.68 -4.78
CA THR A 88 -8.86 10.84 -3.76
C THR A 88 -7.51 10.44 -4.31
N CYS A 89 -7.45 9.31 -5.04
CA CYS A 89 -6.22 8.86 -5.70
C CYS A 89 -5.72 9.87 -6.73
N ARG A 90 -6.61 10.41 -7.57
CA ARG A 90 -6.27 11.46 -8.55
C ARG A 90 -5.76 12.73 -7.88
N LEU A 91 -6.44 13.18 -6.83
CA LEU A 91 -6.01 14.36 -6.06
C LEU A 91 -4.61 14.15 -5.47
N ALA A 92 -4.31 12.98 -4.90
CA ALA A 92 -2.97 12.68 -4.40
C ALA A 92 -1.90 12.83 -5.49
N LEU A 93 -2.16 12.27 -6.68
CA LEU A 93 -1.25 12.38 -7.83
C LEU A 93 -1.07 13.86 -8.28
N GLU A 94 -2.15 14.62 -8.36
CA GLU A 94 -2.13 16.04 -8.72
C GLU A 94 -1.36 16.89 -7.71
N LEU A 95 -1.40 16.51 -6.43
CA LEU A 95 -0.65 17.15 -5.34
C LEU A 95 0.84 16.77 -5.32
N GLY A 96 1.25 15.76 -6.08
CA GLY A 96 2.65 15.32 -6.20
C GLY A 96 3.04 14.15 -5.30
N PHE A 97 2.10 13.37 -4.79
CA PHE A 97 2.41 12.08 -4.17
C PHE A 97 3.15 11.20 -5.17
N SER A 98 4.25 10.60 -4.75
CA SER A 98 5.07 9.74 -5.62
C SER A 98 4.54 8.30 -5.71
N SER A 99 3.51 7.99 -4.92
CA SER A 99 2.85 6.69 -4.91
C SER A 99 1.43 6.77 -4.36
N ILE A 100 0.57 5.91 -4.85
CA ILE A 100 -0.77 5.70 -4.32
C ILE A 100 -1.05 4.20 -4.21
N MET A 101 -1.91 3.81 -3.27
CA MET A 101 -2.63 2.54 -3.30
C MET A 101 -4.08 2.82 -3.71
N TYR A 102 -4.58 2.08 -4.71
CA TYR A 102 -6.01 2.12 -5.05
C TYR A 102 -6.64 0.79 -4.66
N ASP A 103 -7.33 0.80 -3.53
CA ASP A 103 -7.89 -0.38 -2.90
C ASP A 103 -9.30 -0.66 -3.42
N CYS A 104 -9.39 -1.62 -4.33
CA CYS A 104 -10.64 -2.17 -4.87
C CYS A 104 -10.86 -3.63 -4.42
N SER A 105 -10.16 -4.09 -3.36
CA SER A 105 -10.17 -5.49 -2.91
C SER A 105 -11.53 -6.02 -2.47
N THR A 106 -12.47 -5.13 -2.13
CA THR A 106 -13.85 -5.48 -1.80
C THR A 106 -14.75 -5.69 -3.00
N MET A 107 -14.28 -5.35 -4.21
CA MET A 107 -14.99 -5.57 -5.47
C MET A 107 -14.79 -7.00 -5.99
N ASP A 108 -15.62 -7.42 -6.97
CA ASP A 108 -15.35 -8.65 -7.71
C ASP A 108 -14.00 -8.55 -8.45
N TYR A 109 -13.31 -9.68 -8.62
CA TYR A 109 -11.99 -9.76 -9.25
C TYR A 109 -11.87 -8.98 -10.57
N GLY A 110 -12.87 -9.10 -11.45
CA GLY A 110 -12.88 -8.42 -12.75
C GLY A 110 -12.95 -6.90 -12.61
N ASP A 111 -13.77 -6.41 -11.71
CA ASP A 111 -13.94 -4.98 -11.45
C ASP A 111 -12.73 -4.39 -10.76
N ASN A 112 -12.18 -5.07 -9.73
CA ASN A 112 -10.92 -4.68 -9.09
C ASN A 112 -9.82 -4.50 -10.14
N MET A 113 -9.61 -5.51 -10.98
CA MET A 113 -8.59 -5.49 -12.03
C MET A 113 -8.79 -4.33 -13.02
N GLU A 114 -10.03 -4.08 -13.47
CA GLU A 114 -10.33 -3.01 -14.42
C GLU A 114 -10.07 -1.62 -13.82
N HIS A 115 -10.51 -1.41 -12.56
CA HIS A 115 -10.31 -0.16 -11.83
C HIS A 115 -8.83 0.11 -11.59
N VAL A 116 -8.09 -0.89 -11.08
CA VAL A 116 -6.65 -0.77 -10.83
C VAL A 116 -5.87 -0.52 -12.11
N LYS A 117 -6.20 -1.22 -13.21
CA LYS A 117 -5.55 -0.99 -14.50
C LYS A 117 -5.64 0.47 -14.96
N ARG A 118 -6.86 1.05 -14.95
CA ARG A 118 -7.06 2.45 -15.33
C ARG A 118 -6.29 3.42 -14.43
N MET A 119 -6.28 3.13 -13.13
CA MET A 119 -5.55 3.96 -12.17
C MET A 119 -4.03 3.81 -12.33
N ALA A 120 -3.53 2.62 -12.69
CA ALA A 120 -2.12 2.39 -13.00
C ALA A 120 -1.66 3.25 -14.19
N GLU A 121 -2.41 3.23 -15.29
CA GLU A 121 -2.15 4.10 -16.44
C GLU A 121 -2.14 5.59 -16.03
N THR A 122 -3.02 6.00 -15.13
CA THR A 122 -3.08 7.35 -14.60
C THR A 122 -1.85 7.66 -13.74
N ALA A 123 -1.54 6.84 -12.74
CA ALA A 123 -0.39 7.04 -11.84
C ALA A 123 0.92 7.12 -12.63
N HIS A 124 1.12 6.21 -13.58
CA HIS A 124 2.30 6.22 -14.43
C HIS A 124 2.42 7.49 -15.29
N SER A 125 1.30 8.10 -15.72
CA SER A 125 1.33 9.37 -16.45
C SER A 125 1.83 10.54 -15.61
N PHE A 126 1.73 10.45 -14.27
CA PHE A 126 2.32 11.39 -13.31
C PHE A 126 3.75 11.02 -12.90
N GLY A 127 4.29 9.89 -13.37
CA GLY A 127 5.58 9.37 -12.92
C GLY A 127 5.53 8.73 -11.53
N ALA A 128 4.33 8.54 -10.97
CA ALA A 128 4.09 7.88 -9.69
C ALA A 128 3.93 6.37 -9.87
N SER A 129 4.13 5.62 -8.79
CA SER A 129 3.84 4.20 -8.71
C SER A 129 2.46 3.93 -8.11
N ILE A 130 1.94 2.73 -8.35
CA ILE A 130 0.67 2.28 -7.78
C ILE A 130 0.81 0.93 -7.09
N GLU A 131 0.26 0.84 -5.89
CA GLU A 131 -0.01 -0.40 -5.17
C GLU A 131 -1.47 -0.81 -5.37
N ALA A 132 -1.73 -2.10 -5.42
CA ALA A 132 -3.07 -2.67 -5.45
C ALA A 132 -3.22 -3.76 -4.39
N GLU A 133 -4.44 -4.16 -4.08
CA GLU A 133 -4.72 -5.27 -3.18
C GLU A 133 -5.48 -6.39 -3.88
N LEU A 134 -5.05 -7.62 -3.65
CA LEU A 134 -5.75 -8.83 -4.10
C LEU A 134 -5.90 -9.82 -2.95
N GLY A 135 -7.09 -10.43 -2.86
CA GLY A 135 -7.60 -10.94 -1.61
C GLY A 135 -8.17 -9.80 -0.82
N HIS A 136 -8.47 -9.98 0.45
CA HIS A 136 -8.95 -8.88 1.29
C HIS A 136 -8.40 -9.01 2.71
N VAL A 137 -7.73 -7.94 3.16
CA VAL A 137 -7.25 -7.82 4.54
C VAL A 137 -8.37 -7.17 5.37
N GLY A 138 -9.07 -7.99 6.15
CA GLY A 138 -10.22 -7.52 6.94
C GLY A 138 -9.84 -6.79 8.22
N ASP A 139 -10.86 -6.23 8.90
CA ASP A 139 -10.73 -5.58 10.19
C ASP A 139 -10.91 -6.54 11.36
N ASN A 140 -10.04 -6.45 12.37
CA ASN A 140 -10.12 -7.28 13.57
C ASN A 140 -11.29 -6.90 14.52
N GLU A 141 -11.89 -5.73 14.37
CA GLU A 141 -12.94 -5.26 15.29
C GLU A 141 -14.25 -6.02 15.15
N GLY A 142 -14.52 -6.63 13.98
CA GLY A 142 -15.74 -7.39 13.70
C GLY A 142 -15.57 -8.91 13.67
N GLY A 143 -14.37 -9.45 13.66
CA GLY A 143 -14.12 -10.90 13.53
C GLY A 143 -14.49 -11.49 12.18
N SER A 144 -14.73 -10.65 11.19
CA SER A 144 -15.04 -11.02 9.81
C SER A 144 -14.41 -9.97 8.87
N ALA A 145 -13.86 -10.39 7.76
CA ALA A 145 -13.60 -9.48 6.65
C ALA A 145 -14.92 -8.77 6.30
N GLU A 146 -14.88 -7.47 5.99
CA GLU A 146 -16.08 -6.78 5.52
C GLU A 146 -16.69 -7.55 4.34
N GLY A 147 -17.97 -7.88 4.45
CA GLY A 147 -18.67 -8.71 3.45
C GLY A 147 -18.75 -10.21 3.75
N SER A 148 -18.05 -10.72 4.78
CA SER A 148 -18.21 -12.11 5.20
C SER A 148 -19.34 -12.26 6.22
N GLY A 149 -20.29 -13.15 5.94
CA GLY A 149 -21.32 -13.55 6.90
C GLY A 149 -20.72 -14.26 8.12
N PRO A 150 -21.50 -14.43 9.21
CA PRO A 150 -21.06 -15.18 10.37
C PRO A 150 -20.62 -16.60 9.98
N GLY A 151 -19.36 -16.95 10.26
CA GLY A 151 -18.80 -18.29 9.99
C GLY A 151 -17.94 -18.43 8.75
N ALA A 152 -17.60 -17.35 8.06
CA ALA A 152 -16.62 -17.40 6.98
C ALA A 152 -15.21 -17.66 7.54
N GLU A 153 -14.51 -18.65 6.94
CA GLU A 153 -13.12 -18.92 7.30
C GLU A 153 -12.20 -17.83 6.74
N PRO A 154 -11.27 -17.27 7.52
CA PRO A 154 -10.38 -16.20 7.06
C PRO A 154 -9.60 -16.55 5.78
N SER A 155 -9.27 -17.83 5.60
CA SER A 155 -8.54 -18.32 4.42
C SER A 155 -9.28 -18.15 3.08
N GLN A 156 -10.59 -17.90 3.11
CA GLN A 156 -11.39 -17.63 1.89
C GLN A 156 -11.05 -16.29 1.25
N PHE A 157 -10.45 -15.38 2.02
CA PHE A 157 -10.06 -14.05 1.56
C PHE A 157 -8.58 -13.96 1.21
N TYR A 158 -7.83 -15.05 1.40
CA TYR A 158 -6.40 -15.07 1.11
C TYR A 158 -6.15 -15.00 -0.40
N THR A 159 -5.10 -14.27 -0.75
CA THR A 159 -4.68 -14.10 -2.14
C THR A 159 -4.34 -15.44 -2.79
N ASP A 160 -4.96 -15.72 -3.94
CA ASP A 160 -4.62 -16.88 -4.77
C ASP A 160 -3.38 -16.57 -5.63
N PRO A 161 -2.33 -17.42 -5.59
CA PRO A 161 -1.08 -17.17 -6.33
C PRO A 161 -1.25 -17.09 -7.85
N VAL A 162 -2.17 -17.87 -8.43
CA VAL A 162 -2.43 -17.84 -9.88
C VAL A 162 -3.17 -16.56 -10.27
N GLN A 163 -4.14 -16.15 -9.45
CA GLN A 163 -4.83 -14.87 -9.65
C GLN A 163 -3.88 -13.69 -9.47
N ALA A 164 -2.93 -13.76 -8.52
CA ALA A 164 -1.94 -12.71 -8.31
C ALA A 164 -1.10 -12.45 -9.58
N ARG A 165 -0.69 -13.52 -10.28
CA ARG A 165 0.03 -13.37 -11.55
C ARG A 165 -0.83 -12.73 -12.64
N ASP A 166 -2.04 -13.27 -12.88
CA ASP A 166 -2.96 -12.72 -13.90
C ASP A 166 -3.28 -11.24 -13.61
N PHE A 167 -3.50 -10.93 -12.32
CA PHE A 167 -3.81 -9.58 -11.88
C PHE A 167 -2.67 -8.59 -12.17
N ILE A 168 -1.44 -8.92 -11.77
CA ILE A 168 -0.26 -8.06 -12.01
C ILE A 168 0.03 -7.92 -13.51
N ASP A 169 0.01 -9.02 -14.26
CA ASP A 169 0.28 -9.01 -15.70
C ASP A 169 -0.73 -8.14 -16.47
N ARG A 170 -1.97 -8.02 -15.98
CA ARG A 170 -3.05 -7.27 -16.65
C ARG A 170 -3.25 -5.84 -16.14
N THR A 171 -2.97 -5.59 -14.87
CA THR A 171 -3.14 -4.24 -14.27
C THR A 171 -1.92 -3.36 -14.47
N GLY A 172 -0.71 -3.96 -14.44
CA GLY A 172 0.54 -3.22 -14.45
C GLY A 172 0.82 -2.51 -13.12
N ALA A 173 0.20 -2.94 -11.99
CA ALA A 173 0.51 -2.40 -10.68
C ALA A 173 1.97 -2.67 -10.28
N ASP A 174 2.60 -1.72 -9.61
CA ASP A 174 4.01 -1.73 -9.22
C ASP A 174 4.28 -2.49 -7.93
N ALA A 175 3.26 -2.63 -7.08
CA ALA A 175 3.29 -3.40 -5.85
C ALA A 175 1.94 -4.07 -5.59
N LEU A 176 1.95 -5.20 -4.87
CA LEU A 176 0.74 -5.95 -4.54
C LEU A 176 0.66 -6.24 -3.04
N ALA A 177 -0.35 -5.66 -2.39
CA ALA A 177 -0.76 -6.08 -1.06
C ALA A 177 -1.48 -7.42 -1.14
N ILE A 178 -1.02 -8.39 -0.31
CA ILE A 178 -1.55 -9.76 -0.30
C ILE A 178 -2.18 -10.10 1.05
N ALA A 179 -3.34 -10.72 1.03
CA ALA A 179 -4.01 -11.23 2.21
C ALA A 179 -3.48 -12.63 2.55
N VAL A 180 -2.79 -12.74 3.69
CA VAL A 180 -2.08 -13.96 4.11
C VAL A 180 -2.23 -14.25 5.61
N GLY A 181 -3.25 -13.68 6.27
CA GLY A 181 -3.55 -13.90 7.68
C GLY A 181 -3.26 -12.74 8.61
N THR A 182 -2.94 -11.57 8.06
CA THR A 182 -2.95 -10.29 8.79
C THR A 182 -4.35 -9.69 8.79
N ALA A 183 -4.58 -8.69 9.63
CA ALA A 183 -5.78 -7.87 9.65
C ALA A 183 -5.44 -6.46 10.17
N HIS A 184 -6.26 -5.48 9.85
CA HIS A 184 -6.14 -4.12 10.38
C HIS A 184 -6.56 -4.04 11.86
N GLY A 185 -6.08 -3.01 12.56
CA GLY A 185 -6.44 -2.73 13.94
C GLY A 185 -5.77 -3.63 14.98
N ALA A 186 -6.30 -3.63 16.19
CA ALA A 186 -5.74 -4.38 17.31
C ALA A 186 -6.12 -5.87 17.27
N TYR A 187 -5.11 -6.73 17.32
CA TYR A 187 -5.34 -8.18 17.32
C TYR A 187 -5.91 -8.67 18.64
N LYS A 188 -7.03 -9.40 18.61
CA LYS A 188 -7.61 -10.13 19.76
C LYS A 188 -6.86 -11.42 20.05
N LEU A 189 -6.33 -12.07 19.02
CA LEU A 189 -5.49 -13.27 19.09
C LEU A 189 -4.26 -13.06 18.21
N PRO A 190 -3.12 -13.73 18.49
CA PRO A 190 -1.94 -13.64 17.63
C PRO A 190 -2.30 -14.02 16.18
N PRO A 191 -1.84 -13.26 15.17
CA PRO A 191 -2.09 -13.59 13.77
C PRO A 191 -1.42 -14.93 13.40
N LYS A 192 -2.08 -15.68 12.53
CA LYS A 192 -1.53 -16.91 11.95
C LYS A 192 -1.24 -16.66 10.48
N LEU A 193 0.02 -16.35 10.18
CA LEU A 193 0.46 -16.08 8.81
C LEU A 193 0.61 -17.38 8.01
N ASP A 194 0.16 -17.33 6.76
CA ASP A 194 0.35 -18.42 5.78
C ASP A 194 1.69 -18.22 5.03
N PHE A 195 2.79 -18.69 5.61
CA PHE A 195 4.13 -18.57 5.04
C PHE A 195 4.32 -19.35 3.74
N ASP A 196 3.61 -20.47 3.57
CA ASP A 196 3.68 -21.26 2.35
C ASP A 196 3.07 -20.46 1.18
N ARG A 197 1.94 -19.82 1.42
CA ARG A 197 1.29 -18.93 0.45
C ARG A 197 2.15 -17.69 0.10
N ILE A 198 2.77 -17.07 1.09
CA ILE A 198 3.72 -15.95 0.86
C ILE A 198 4.84 -16.42 -0.08
N SER A 199 5.40 -17.59 0.18
CA SER A 199 6.48 -18.15 -0.63
C SER A 199 6.01 -18.45 -2.06
N GLU A 200 4.84 -19.08 -2.21
CA GLU A 200 4.26 -19.42 -3.51
C GLU A 200 3.97 -18.17 -4.35
N ILE A 201 3.38 -17.12 -3.74
CA ILE A 201 3.16 -15.84 -4.43
C ILE A 201 4.50 -15.21 -4.83
N ALA A 202 5.48 -15.20 -3.91
CA ALA A 202 6.79 -14.64 -4.17
C ALA A 202 7.56 -15.36 -5.29
N GLU A 203 7.32 -16.64 -5.51
CA GLU A 203 7.87 -17.41 -6.65
C GLU A 203 7.06 -17.18 -7.94
N THR A 204 5.79 -16.82 -7.81
CA THR A 204 4.85 -16.69 -8.92
C THR A 204 4.94 -15.33 -9.62
N ILE A 205 5.12 -14.23 -8.86
CA ILE A 205 5.24 -12.86 -9.40
C ILE A 205 6.60 -12.26 -9.06
N SER A 206 7.11 -11.38 -9.93
CA SER A 206 8.34 -10.61 -9.68
C SER A 206 8.08 -9.24 -9.03
N THR A 207 6.85 -8.78 -9.06
CA THR A 207 6.40 -7.53 -8.44
C THR A 207 6.51 -7.64 -6.91
N PRO A 208 7.02 -6.60 -6.23
CA PRO A 208 7.03 -6.52 -4.77
C PRO A 208 5.67 -6.69 -4.15
#